data_0226186ea64b9cd899310519b4c3be3b
#
_entry.id   0226186ea64b9cd899310519b4c3be3b
#
_cell.length_a   1.000
_cell.length_b   1.000
_cell.length_c   1.000
_cell.angle_alpha   90.00
_cell.angle_beta   90.00
_cell.angle_gamma   90.00
#
_symmetry.space_group_name_H-M   'P 1'
#
loop_
_entity.id
_entity.type
_entity.pdbx_description
1 polymer ?
#
loop_
_entity_poly.entity_id
_entity_poly.type
_entity_poly.pdbx_seq_one_letter_code
_entity_poly.pdbx_strand_id
1 'polypeptide(L)'
;MIKNKIVNKGSLILVTATIGMAFILGCSESRNLSQTTMTYNGPSRDLGDGSVYAFETTDASGKPIAIGLKMSEAALRGLQAEPPHDGDGWETIIPLPKEAAAAGYDHIGIDWNPKGHIPKGIYDKPHFDFHFYMISKADQDRITAKGEDLARAHKAPAPEYMPEGYILPKGTEVPRMGAHAIDPSSPEFNKQPFTKTFIYGFYNGQMVFFEPMMTKAFLETKPNTTDRIKLPKTYAKNGYYPTAYSVRYDATHHEYVISLDNLIYQ
;
A
#
# COMPACT_ATOMS: atom_id res chain seq x y z
N MET A 1 42.51 76.68 73.61
CA MET A 1 42.21 75.38 74.25
C MET A 1 41.01 74.81 73.54
N ILE A 2 41.18 73.99 72.57
CA ILE A 2 40.10 73.37 71.76
C ILE A 2 40.49 71.93 71.55
N LYS A 3 39.67 71.03 72.09
CA LYS A 3 39.82 69.58 72.01
C LYS A 3 39.14 69.09 70.69
N ASN A 4 39.90 68.47 69.81
CA ASN A 4 39.39 67.76 68.64
C ASN A 4 38.69 66.47 69.06
N LYS A 5 37.48 66.28 68.55
CA LYS A 5 36.77 65.02 68.57
C LYS A 5 36.84 64.34 67.22
N ILE A 6 37.48 63.23 67.24
CA ILE A 6 37.54 62.35 66.02
C ILE A 6 36.22 61.59 65.89
N VAL A 7 35.54 61.73 64.76
CA VAL A 7 34.34 60.98 64.44
C VAL A 7 34.75 59.84 63.54
N ASN A 8 34.53 58.64 64.01
CA ASN A 8 34.81 57.37 63.27
C ASN A 8 33.65 57.10 62.33
N LYS A 9 33.90 57.07 61.01
CA LYS A 9 32.90 56.66 59.99
C LYS A 9 32.99 55.18 59.79
N GLY A 10 31.98 54.48 60.33
CA GLY A 10 31.78 53.04 59.96
C GLY A 10 31.31 52.89 58.53
N SER A 11 32.06 52.17 57.75
CA SER A 11 31.67 51.78 56.35
C SER A 11 30.69 50.62 56.44
N LEU A 12 29.48 50.85 55.99
CA LEU A 12 28.47 49.81 55.78
C LEU A 12 28.74 49.09 54.45
N ILE A 13 29.16 47.83 54.50
CA ILE A 13 29.33 46.99 53.35
C ILE A 13 27.96 46.41 53.03
N LEU A 14 27.39 46.85 51.90
CA LEU A 14 26.17 46.31 51.34
C LEU A 14 26.54 45.06 50.50
N VAL A 15 26.22 43.87 51.04
CA VAL A 15 26.36 42.61 50.28
C VAL A 15 25.10 42.41 49.44
N THR A 16 25.20 42.69 48.15
CA THR A 16 24.18 42.35 47.17
C THR A 16 24.30 40.86 46.80
N ALA A 17 23.40 40.05 47.28
CA ALA A 17 23.25 38.67 46.82
C ALA A 17 22.54 38.64 45.48
N THR A 18 23.31 38.41 44.40
CA THR A 18 22.75 38.09 43.07
C THR A 18 22.29 36.65 43.03
N ILE A 19 20.97 36.44 43.08
CA ILE A 19 20.38 35.14 42.80
C ILE A 19 20.48 34.90 41.30
N GLY A 20 21.46 34.12 40.89
CA GLY A 20 21.57 33.60 39.51
C GLY A 20 20.48 32.58 39.26
N MET A 21 19.43 32.97 38.52
CA MET A 21 18.41 32.08 38.03
C MET A 21 19.00 31.32 36.83
N ALA A 22 19.50 30.11 37.07
CA ALA A 22 19.95 29.23 36.01
C ALA A 22 18.70 28.73 35.23
N PHE A 23 18.46 29.31 34.07
CA PHE A 23 17.57 28.72 33.07
C PHE A 23 18.22 27.42 32.55
N ILE A 24 17.74 26.28 33.04
CA ILE A 24 18.01 25.00 32.40
C ILE A 24 17.16 24.99 31.14
N LEU A 25 17.77 25.35 30.01
CA LEU A 25 17.25 25.02 28.69
C LEU A 25 17.29 23.50 28.58
N GLY A 26 16.18 22.86 28.93
CA GLY A 26 15.93 21.47 28.61
C GLY A 26 15.84 21.36 27.09
N CYS A 27 16.95 21.02 26.41
CA CYS A 27 16.87 20.42 25.09
C CYS A 27 16.08 19.15 25.22
N SER A 28 14.80 19.19 24.85
CA SER A 28 14.07 17.97 24.55
C SER A 28 14.68 17.45 23.25
N GLU A 29 15.67 16.59 23.35
CA GLU A 29 16.01 15.68 22.27
C GLU A 29 14.72 14.90 21.99
N SER A 30 14.02 15.27 20.91
CA SER A 30 13.06 14.39 20.28
C SER A 30 13.85 13.16 19.85
N ARG A 31 13.92 12.15 20.71
CA ARG A 31 14.36 10.81 20.33
C ARG A 31 13.43 10.41 19.20
N ASN A 32 13.92 10.48 17.97
CA ASN A 32 13.40 9.68 16.89
C ASN A 32 13.59 8.23 17.33
N LEU A 33 12.58 7.70 18.02
CA LEU A 33 12.43 6.28 18.22
C LEU A 33 12.22 5.74 16.78
N SER A 34 13.31 5.30 16.15
CA SER A 34 13.23 4.42 15.01
C SER A 34 12.28 3.31 15.44
N GLN A 35 11.05 3.34 14.96
CA GLN A 35 10.09 2.30 15.28
C GLN A 35 10.70 1.02 14.70
N THR A 36 11.10 0.12 15.58
CA THR A 36 11.61 -1.18 15.18
C THR A 36 10.50 -1.89 14.42
N THR A 37 10.69 -2.10 13.14
CA THR A 37 9.75 -2.86 12.30
C THR A 37 10.32 -4.25 12.06
N MET A 38 9.44 -5.23 11.90
CA MET A 38 9.81 -6.59 11.51
C MET A 38 9.18 -6.91 10.16
N THR A 39 9.97 -7.49 9.25
CA THR A 39 9.48 -7.92 7.94
C THR A 39 9.57 -9.43 7.82
N TYR A 40 8.47 -10.06 7.50
CA TYR A 40 8.33 -11.49 7.25
C TYR A 40 8.15 -11.72 5.77
N ASN A 41 8.89 -12.69 5.21
CA ASN A 41 8.84 -13.01 3.80
C ASN A 41 8.14 -14.36 3.58
N GLY A 42 7.29 -14.41 2.57
CA GLY A 42 6.67 -15.62 2.06
C GLY A 42 7.60 -16.43 1.15
N PRO A 43 7.16 -17.60 0.70
CA PRO A 43 7.92 -18.41 -0.24
C PRO A 43 8.03 -17.75 -1.62
N SER A 44 9.19 -17.89 -2.25
CA SER A 44 9.45 -17.39 -3.60
C SER A 44 8.72 -18.19 -4.66
N ARG A 45 8.40 -17.50 -5.79
CA ARG A 45 7.87 -18.07 -7.04
C ARG A 45 8.68 -17.53 -8.21
N ASP A 46 8.74 -18.31 -9.27
CA ASP A 46 9.33 -17.87 -10.53
C ASP A 46 8.38 -16.90 -11.25
N LEU A 47 8.94 -15.86 -11.85
CA LEU A 47 8.24 -14.90 -12.70
C LEU A 47 9.19 -14.39 -13.78
N GLY A 48 8.88 -14.62 -15.06
CA GLY A 48 9.81 -14.35 -16.15
C GLY A 48 11.15 -15.05 -15.94
N ASP A 49 12.25 -14.32 -16.12
CA ASP A 49 13.62 -14.79 -15.86
C ASP A 49 14.05 -14.61 -14.39
N GLY A 50 13.16 -14.20 -13.53
CA GLY A 50 13.44 -13.87 -12.14
C GLY A 50 12.51 -14.52 -11.16
N SER A 51 12.33 -13.86 -10.02
CA SER A 51 11.51 -14.36 -8.92
C SER A 51 10.73 -13.26 -8.23
N VAL A 52 9.70 -13.68 -7.52
CA VAL A 52 8.83 -12.81 -6.71
C VAL A 52 8.45 -13.52 -5.42
N TYR A 53 8.30 -12.77 -4.33
CA TYR A 53 7.77 -13.26 -3.06
C TYR A 53 7.00 -12.17 -2.34
N ALA A 54 6.00 -12.57 -1.55
CA ALA A 54 5.23 -11.65 -0.74
C ALA A 54 5.96 -11.34 0.58
N PHE A 55 5.62 -10.20 1.18
CA PHE A 55 6.07 -9.84 2.52
C PHE A 55 4.96 -9.17 3.33
N GLU A 56 5.07 -9.23 4.65
CA GLU A 56 4.35 -8.38 5.59
C GLU A 56 5.36 -7.66 6.49
N THR A 57 5.09 -6.39 6.78
CA THR A 57 5.85 -5.62 7.77
C THR A 57 4.93 -5.26 8.95
N THR A 58 5.41 -5.52 10.16
CA THR A 58 4.74 -5.14 11.41
C THR A 58 5.54 -4.08 12.15
N ASP A 59 4.87 -3.33 13.03
CA ASP A 59 5.54 -2.52 14.04
C ASP A 59 6.08 -3.37 15.20
N ALA A 60 6.71 -2.73 16.18
CA ALA A 60 7.29 -3.41 17.35
C ALA A 60 6.25 -4.14 18.23
N SER A 61 4.97 -3.82 18.11
CA SER A 61 3.87 -4.49 18.82
C SER A 61 3.31 -5.69 18.05
N GLY A 62 3.81 -5.94 16.83
CA GLY A 62 3.30 -6.98 15.93
C GLY A 62 2.09 -6.54 15.12
N LYS A 63 1.73 -5.25 15.13
CA LYS A 63 0.63 -4.72 14.32
C LYS A 63 1.06 -4.61 12.86
N PRO A 64 0.29 -5.16 11.90
CA PRO A 64 0.55 -4.98 10.47
C PRO A 64 0.54 -3.51 10.06
N ILE A 65 1.59 -3.08 9.33
CA ILE A 65 1.71 -1.71 8.81
C ILE A 65 1.88 -1.65 7.30
N ALA A 66 2.36 -2.74 6.69
CA ALA A 66 2.43 -2.89 5.24
C ALA A 66 2.37 -4.35 4.84
N ILE A 67 1.79 -4.61 3.66
CA ILE A 67 1.80 -5.91 2.98
C ILE A 67 2.15 -5.67 1.51
N GLY A 68 2.97 -6.54 0.92
CA GLY A 68 3.42 -6.31 -0.44
C GLY A 68 4.11 -7.52 -1.05
N LEU A 69 4.74 -7.25 -2.16
CA LEU A 69 5.61 -8.20 -2.83
C LEU A 69 6.93 -7.54 -3.22
N LYS A 70 7.96 -8.37 -3.36
CA LYS A 70 9.25 -8.01 -3.91
C LYS A 70 9.50 -8.87 -5.15
N MET A 71 9.78 -8.20 -6.26
CA MET A 71 9.96 -8.80 -7.56
C MET A 71 11.35 -8.43 -8.08
N SER A 72 12.18 -9.39 -8.41
CA SER A 72 13.52 -9.14 -8.96
C SER A 72 13.43 -8.38 -10.29
N GLU A 73 14.42 -7.56 -10.60
CA GLU A 73 14.49 -6.83 -11.90
C GLU A 73 14.47 -7.80 -13.09
N ALA A 74 15.02 -9.00 -12.90
CA ALA A 74 15.01 -10.04 -13.91
C ALA A 74 13.59 -10.53 -14.28
N ALA A 75 12.64 -10.44 -13.36
CA ALA A 75 11.25 -10.84 -13.58
C ALA A 75 10.53 -10.04 -14.68
N LEU A 76 11.06 -8.87 -15.06
CA LEU A 76 10.53 -8.11 -16.21
C LEU A 76 11.00 -8.65 -17.56
N ARG A 77 11.87 -9.65 -17.59
CA ARG A 77 12.35 -10.34 -18.80
C ARG A 77 11.78 -11.76 -18.86
N GLY A 78 11.81 -12.40 -20.02
CA GLY A 78 11.33 -13.78 -20.20
C GLY A 78 9.82 -13.96 -20.02
N LEU A 79 9.07 -12.87 -19.94
CA LEU A 79 7.61 -12.90 -19.83
C LEU A 79 6.97 -13.38 -21.14
N GLN A 80 5.81 -14.02 -21.03
CA GLN A 80 5.04 -14.48 -22.20
C GLN A 80 4.67 -13.28 -23.09
N ALA A 81 4.86 -13.42 -24.40
CA ALA A 81 4.57 -12.37 -25.39
C ALA A 81 3.10 -12.37 -25.83
N GLU A 82 2.42 -13.50 -25.70
CA GLU A 82 1.02 -13.68 -26.09
C GLU A 82 0.15 -13.95 -24.85
N PRO A 83 -1.11 -13.50 -24.82
CA PRO A 83 -2.03 -13.82 -23.74
C PRO A 83 -2.38 -15.33 -23.75
N PRO A 84 -2.84 -15.89 -22.63
CA PRO A 84 -3.39 -17.23 -22.61
C PRO A 84 -4.66 -17.34 -23.49
N HIS A 85 -5.04 -18.56 -23.86
CA HIS A 85 -6.16 -18.80 -24.80
C HIS A 85 -7.54 -18.37 -24.26
N ASP A 86 -7.71 -18.27 -22.96
CA ASP A 86 -8.95 -17.85 -22.30
C ASP A 86 -9.11 -16.31 -22.19
N GLY A 87 -8.07 -15.56 -22.58
CA GLY A 87 -8.10 -14.10 -22.67
C GLY A 87 -7.82 -13.37 -21.36
N ASP A 88 -7.71 -14.09 -20.24
CA ASP A 88 -7.27 -13.54 -18.96
C ASP A 88 -5.72 -13.48 -18.92
N GLY A 89 -5.14 -12.66 -18.06
CA GLY A 89 -3.68 -12.55 -17.92
C GLY A 89 -3.00 -13.85 -17.45
N TRP A 90 -1.68 -13.94 -17.58
CA TRP A 90 -0.89 -15.04 -17.02
C TRP A 90 -0.80 -14.89 -15.51
N GLU A 91 -1.62 -15.65 -14.76
CA GLU A 91 -1.69 -15.56 -13.31
C GLU A 91 -0.53 -16.32 -12.63
N THR A 92 0.08 -15.68 -11.65
CA THR A 92 1.02 -16.30 -10.70
C THR A 92 0.54 -16.04 -9.28
N ILE A 93 0.25 -17.10 -8.53
CA ILE A 93 -0.19 -17.01 -7.14
C ILE A 93 1.02 -16.96 -6.20
N ILE A 94 1.08 -15.90 -5.39
CA ILE A 94 2.13 -15.64 -4.42
C ILE A 94 1.56 -15.85 -3.02
N PRO A 95 2.00 -16.91 -2.31
CA PRO A 95 1.59 -17.14 -0.92
C PRO A 95 2.17 -16.07 0.01
N LEU A 96 1.36 -15.63 0.96
CA LEU A 96 1.79 -14.73 2.01
C LEU A 96 2.67 -15.46 3.04
N PRO A 97 3.49 -14.74 3.82
CA PRO A 97 4.11 -15.29 5.01
C PRO A 97 3.02 -15.69 6.02
N LYS A 98 3.31 -16.68 6.86
CA LYS A 98 2.33 -17.19 7.86
C LYS A 98 1.89 -16.11 8.84
N GLU A 99 2.75 -15.16 9.11
CA GLU A 99 2.55 -14.01 9.99
C GLU A 99 1.46 -13.06 9.45
N ALA A 100 1.27 -13.00 8.12
CA ALA A 100 0.30 -12.13 7.46
C ALA A 100 -1.17 -12.50 7.70
N ALA A 101 -1.47 -13.65 8.29
CA ALA A 101 -2.84 -14.08 8.58
C ALA A 101 -3.60 -13.05 9.45
N ALA A 102 -2.89 -12.29 10.30
CA ALA A 102 -3.48 -11.25 11.14
C ALA A 102 -3.92 -10.01 10.36
N ALA A 103 -3.36 -9.76 9.19
CA ALA A 103 -3.70 -8.61 8.36
C ALA A 103 -5.04 -8.77 7.62
N GLY A 104 -5.54 -10.00 7.49
CA GLY A 104 -6.82 -10.29 6.81
C GLY A 104 -6.70 -10.51 5.31
N TYR A 105 -5.49 -10.75 4.80
CA TYR A 105 -5.21 -11.14 3.42
C TYR A 105 -4.86 -12.62 3.34
N ASP A 106 -5.20 -13.25 2.22
CA ASP A 106 -4.97 -14.69 1.99
C ASP A 106 -3.77 -14.93 1.08
N HIS A 107 -3.73 -14.27 -0.09
CA HIS A 107 -2.66 -14.40 -1.08
C HIS A 107 -2.60 -13.17 -1.98
N ILE A 108 -1.54 -13.09 -2.80
CA ILE A 108 -1.43 -12.11 -3.88
C ILE A 108 -1.48 -12.85 -5.23
N GLY A 109 -2.37 -12.41 -6.14
CA GLY A 109 -2.33 -12.80 -7.54
C GLY A 109 -1.55 -11.77 -8.34
N ILE A 110 -0.69 -12.22 -9.24
CA ILE A 110 -0.05 -11.36 -10.24
C ILE A 110 -0.52 -11.82 -11.61
N ASP A 111 -1.17 -10.94 -12.36
CA ASP A 111 -1.57 -11.20 -13.72
C ASP A 111 -0.68 -10.40 -14.69
N TRP A 112 0.04 -11.10 -15.57
CA TRP A 112 0.79 -10.50 -16.64
C TRP A 112 -0.06 -10.43 -17.90
N ASN A 113 -0.31 -9.23 -18.42
CA ASN A 113 -1.11 -8.92 -19.59
C ASN A 113 -0.20 -8.41 -20.72
N PRO A 114 0.33 -9.27 -21.59
CA PRO A 114 1.32 -8.89 -22.61
C PRO A 114 0.77 -7.92 -23.65
N LYS A 115 -0.54 -7.93 -23.91
CA LYS A 115 -1.23 -7.05 -24.87
C LYS A 115 -2.27 -6.15 -24.19
N GLY A 116 -2.32 -6.18 -22.86
CA GLY A 116 -3.36 -5.51 -22.11
C GLY A 116 -4.70 -6.23 -22.20
N HIS A 117 -5.73 -5.59 -21.64
CA HIS A 117 -7.09 -6.09 -21.60
C HIS A 117 -8.12 -4.95 -21.69
N ILE A 118 -9.41 -5.27 -21.58
CA ILE A 118 -10.51 -4.29 -21.55
C ILE A 118 -10.42 -3.34 -20.36
N PRO A 119 -10.96 -2.08 -20.47
CA PRO A 119 -11.62 -1.54 -21.65
C PRO A 119 -10.62 -1.11 -22.73
N LYS A 120 -10.99 -1.39 -23.97
CA LYS A 120 -10.16 -1.08 -25.14
C LYS A 120 -9.88 0.41 -25.26
N GLY A 121 -8.64 0.75 -25.59
CA GLY A 121 -8.17 2.13 -25.67
C GLY A 121 -7.74 2.72 -24.33
N ILE A 122 -7.90 1.97 -23.24
CA ILE A 122 -7.48 2.37 -21.88
C ILE A 122 -6.31 1.48 -21.42
N TYR A 123 -6.53 0.18 -21.28
CA TYR A 123 -5.55 -0.76 -20.73
C TYR A 123 -4.87 -1.64 -21.80
N ASP A 124 -4.81 -1.19 -23.05
CA ASP A 124 -4.23 -1.90 -24.22
C ASP A 124 -2.69 -1.93 -24.23
N LYS A 125 -2.03 -1.87 -23.06
CA LYS A 125 -0.58 -1.85 -22.94
C LYS A 125 -0.10 -3.05 -22.12
N PRO A 126 1.12 -3.55 -22.37
CA PRO A 126 1.72 -4.56 -21.51
C PRO A 126 1.77 -4.07 -20.05
N HIS A 127 1.08 -4.76 -19.14
CA HIS A 127 0.99 -4.36 -17.74
C HIS A 127 0.83 -5.55 -16.80
N PHE A 128 1.03 -5.28 -15.52
CA PHE A 128 0.78 -6.18 -14.42
C PHE A 128 -0.40 -5.68 -13.60
N ASP A 129 -1.25 -6.61 -13.16
CA ASP A 129 -2.27 -6.44 -12.15
C ASP A 129 -1.83 -7.18 -10.89
N PHE A 130 -1.83 -6.51 -9.75
CA PHE A 130 -1.41 -7.08 -8.48
C PHE A 130 -2.61 -7.16 -7.53
N HIS A 131 -3.24 -8.34 -7.49
CA HIS A 131 -4.44 -8.57 -6.69
C HIS A 131 -4.09 -9.01 -5.28
N PHE A 132 -4.35 -8.17 -4.28
CA PHE A 132 -4.20 -8.49 -2.86
C PHE A 132 -5.53 -9.05 -2.35
N TYR A 133 -5.69 -10.37 -2.39
CA TYR A 133 -6.95 -11.03 -2.07
C TYR A 133 -7.22 -11.11 -0.57
N MET A 134 -8.46 -10.75 -0.17
CA MET A 134 -9.01 -10.86 1.19
C MET A 134 -9.94 -12.06 1.35
N ILE A 135 -10.05 -12.90 0.34
CA ILE A 135 -10.81 -14.16 0.33
C ILE A 135 -9.87 -15.32 0.09
N SER A 136 -10.27 -16.51 0.55
CA SER A 136 -9.47 -17.71 0.33
C SER A 136 -9.36 -18.04 -1.15
N LYS A 137 -8.27 -18.74 -1.51
CA LYS A 137 -8.11 -19.29 -2.87
C LYS A 137 -9.30 -20.15 -3.29
N ALA A 138 -9.86 -20.92 -2.35
CA ALA A 138 -11.02 -21.76 -2.62
C ALA A 138 -12.30 -20.94 -2.89
N ASP A 139 -12.47 -19.78 -2.22
CA ASP A 139 -13.60 -18.87 -2.50
C ASP A 139 -13.39 -18.13 -3.81
N GLN A 140 -12.14 -17.72 -4.09
CA GLN A 140 -11.75 -17.12 -5.38
C GLN A 140 -12.15 -18.07 -6.54
N ASP A 141 -11.81 -19.35 -6.47
CA ASP A 141 -12.07 -20.33 -7.53
C ASP A 141 -13.57 -20.63 -7.75
N ARG A 142 -14.44 -20.26 -6.80
CA ARG A 142 -15.91 -20.40 -6.94
C ARG A 142 -16.54 -19.23 -7.69
N ILE A 143 -15.85 -18.13 -7.88
CA ILE A 143 -16.36 -16.97 -8.61
C ILE A 143 -16.30 -17.29 -10.10
N THR A 144 -17.43 -17.56 -10.71
CA THR A 144 -17.50 -17.86 -12.14
C THR A 144 -17.78 -16.64 -12.99
N ALA A 145 -18.41 -15.60 -12.42
CA ALA A 145 -18.87 -14.39 -13.08
C ALA A 145 -19.69 -14.65 -14.37
N LYS A 146 -20.35 -15.81 -14.45
CA LYS A 146 -21.14 -16.28 -15.60
C LYS A 146 -22.48 -16.86 -15.15
N GLY A 147 -23.46 -16.90 -16.07
CA GLY A 147 -24.77 -17.48 -15.78
C GLY A 147 -25.44 -16.84 -14.56
N GLU A 148 -25.91 -17.66 -13.64
CA GLU A 148 -26.56 -17.19 -12.40
C GLU A 148 -25.60 -16.44 -11.47
N ASP A 149 -24.30 -16.73 -11.54
CA ASP A 149 -23.29 -16.06 -10.73
C ASP A 149 -22.98 -14.64 -11.18
N LEU A 150 -23.29 -14.28 -12.44
CA LEU A 150 -23.07 -12.93 -12.95
C LEU A 150 -23.78 -11.86 -12.11
N ALA A 151 -24.99 -12.13 -11.66
CA ALA A 151 -25.75 -11.22 -10.81
C ALA A 151 -25.06 -10.98 -9.45
N ARG A 152 -24.42 -12.02 -8.89
CA ARG A 152 -23.61 -11.89 -7.67
C ARG A 152 -22.31 -11.14 -7.94
N ALA A 153 -21.63 -11.47 -9.04
CA ALA A 153 -20.40 -10.81 -9.42
C ALA A 153 -20.60 -9.30 -9.62
N HIS A 154 -21.73 -8.89 -10.21
CA HIS A 154 -22.05 -7.47 -10.44
C HIS A 154 -22.74 -6.77 -9.26
N LYS A 155 -23.05 -7.46 -8.18
CA LYS A 155 -23.74 -6.85 -7.04
C LYS A 155 -22.84 -5.80 -6.37
N ALA A 156 -23.23 -4.53 -6.49
CA ALA A 156 -22.51 -3.42 -5.86
C ALA A 156 -22.55 -3.52 -4.32
N PRO A 157 -21.52 -3.06 -3.63
CA PRO A 157 -21.56 -2.89 -2.17
C PRO A 157 -22.57 -1.79 -1.78
N ALA A 158 -22.93 -1.74 -0.49
CA ALA A 158 -23.65 -0.59 0.03
C ALA A 158 -22.81 0.70 -0.16
N PRO A 159 -23.46 1.87 -0.33
CA PRO A 159 -22.75 3.11 -0.67
C PRO A 159 -21.63 3.50 0.30
N GLU A 160 -21.77 3.19 1.58
CA GLU A 160 -20.74 3.43 2.61
C GLU A 160 -19.49 2.57 2.48
N TYR A 161 -19.58 1.44 1.75
CA TYR A 161 -18.47 0.51 1.49
C TYR A 161 -17.82 0.73 0.11
N MET A 162 -18.41 1.59 -0.73
CA MET A 162 -17.79 1.99 -2.00
C MET A 162 -16.78 3.11 -1.74
N PRO A 163 -15.54 3.00 -2.25
CA PRO A 163 -14.56 4.07 -2.13
C PRO A 163 -15.06 5.37 -2.77
N GLU A 164 -14.66 6.50 -2.20
CA GLU A 164 -15.13 7.81 -2.65
C GLU A 164 -14.79 8.05 -4.13
N GLY A 165 -15.83 8.39 -4.91
CA GLY A 165 -15.70 8.68 -6.34
C GLY A 165 -15.57 7.45 -7.25
N TYR A 166 -15.46 6.23 -6.69
CA TYR A 166 -15.42 5.00 -7.48
C TYR A 166 -16.80 4.61 -7.98
N ILE A 167 -16.81 3.95 -9.13
CA ILE A 167 -18.01 3.34 -9.72
C ILE A 167 -17.74 1.88 -10.06
N LEU A 168 -18.80 1.07 -10.16
CA LEU A 168 -18.74 -0.33 -10.57
C LEU A 168 -19.42 -0.47 -11.93
N PRO A 169 -18.70 -0.33 -13.06
CA PRO A 169 -19.27 -0.44 -14.39
C PRO A 169 -19.69 -1.86 -14.69
N LYS A 170 -20.74 -2.01 -15.52
CA LYS A 170 -21.08 -3.33 -16.11
C LYS A 170 -20.03 -3.77 -17.10
N GLY A 171 -19.77 -5.07 -17.14
CA GLY A 171 -18.76 -5.66 -18.03
C GLY A 171 -17.34 -5.66 -17.45
N THR A 172 -17.22 -5.39 -16.15
CA THR A 172 -15.96 -5.51 -15.39
C THR A 172 -15.91 -6.80 -14.57
N GLU A 173 -16.89 -7.67 -14.75
CA GLU A 173 -16.97 -8.95 -14.05
C GLU A 173 -16.04 -9.97 -14.71
N VAL A 174 -15.10 -10.52 -13.95
CA VAL A 174 -14.11 -11.49 -14.39
C VAL A 174 -14.20 -12.75 -13.52
N PRO A 175 -14.14 -13.94 -14.10
CA PRO A 175 -14.04 -15.18 -13.35
C PRO A 175 -12.89 -15.12 -12.35
N ARG A 176 -13.11 -15.67 -11.14
CA ARG A 176 -12.15 -15.69 -10.03
C ARG A 176 -11.83 -14.33 -9.40
N MET A 177 -12.38 -13.24 -9.93
CA MET A 177 -12.15 -11.87 -9.44
C MET A 177 -13.44 -11.21 -8.94
N GLY A 178 -14.55 -11.33 -9.68
CA GLY A 178 -15.75 -10.54 -9.47
C GLY A 178 -15.71 -9.27 -10.31
N ALA A 179 -16.30 -8.18 -9.83
CA ALA A 179 -16.37 -6.91 -10.57
C ALA A 179 -15.33 -5.90 -10.09
N HIS A 180 -14.80 -5.10 -11.01
CA HIS A 180 -13.75 -4.12 -10.77
C HIS A 180 -14.36 -2.71 -10.66
N ALA A 181 -14.22 -2.09 -9.49
CA ALA A 181 -14.59 -0.70 -9.28
C ALA A 181 -13.42 0.21 -9.68
N ILE A 182 -13.71 1.17 -10.53
CA ILE A 182 -12.73 2.10 -11.11
C ILE A 182 -12.97 3.53 -10.62
N ASP A 183 -11.92 4.34 -10.62
CA ASP A 183 -12.00 5.78 -10.40
C ASP A 183 -12.10 6.52 -11.75
N PRO A 184 -13.26 7.08 -12.14
CA PRO A 184 -13.40 7.81 -13.41
C PRO A 184 -12.53 9.07 -13.49
N SER A 185 -12.03 9.56 -12.35
CA SER A 185 -11.11 10.71 -12.33
C SER A 185 -9.65 10.32 -12.58
N SER A 186 -9.33 9.02 -12.69
CA SER A 186 -7.98 8.56 -12.99
C SER A 186 -7.50 9.08 -14.35
N PRO A 187 -6.19 9.34 -14.49
CA PRO A 187 -5.61 9.96 -15.69
C PRO A 187 -5.98 9.26 -17.00
N GLU A 188 -6.02 7.92 -17.01
CA GLU A 188 -6.31 7.10 -18.18
C GLU A 188 -7.74 7.29 -18.73
N PHE A 189 -8.70 7.62 -17.85
CA PHE A 189 -10.06 7.98 -18.28
C PHE A 189 -10.18 9.45 -18.70
N ASN A 190 -9.12 10.25 -18.48
CA ASN A 190 -9.05 11.67 -18.79
C ASN A 190 -8.01 12.00 -19.86
N LYS A 191 -7.90 11.16 -20.89
CA LYS A 191 -7.05 11.31 -22.08
C LYS A 191 -5.54 11.31 -21.81
N GLN A 192 -5.12 10.87 -20.62
CA GLN A 192 -3.71 10.62 -20.35
C GLN A 192 -3.39 9.14 -20.62
N PRO A 193 -2.17 8.81 -20.99
CA PRO A 193 -1.79 7.41 -21.15
C PRO A 193 -1.88 6.66 -19.81
N PHE A 194 -2.41 5.42 -19.86
CA PHE A 194 -2.31 4.51 -18.72
C PHE A 194 -0.84 4.24 -18.39
N THR A 195 -0.49 4.45 -17.13
CA THR A 195 0.82 4.12 -16.55
C THR A 195 0.68 3.30 -15.28
N LYS A 196 -0.15 3.75 -14.35
CA LYS A 196 -0.55 3.05 -13.13
C LYS A 196 -1.92 3.53 -12.68
N THR A 197 -2.67 2.66 -12.02
CA THR A 197 -3.97 2.97 -11.42
C THR A 197 -4.20 2.10 -10.19
N PHE A 198 -5.29 2.34 -9.47
CA PHE A 198 -5.68 1.54 -8.31
C PHE A 198 -7.15 1.18 -8.41
N ILE A 199 -7.46 -0.10 -8.30
CA ILE A 199 -8.78 -0.69 -8.48
C ILE A 199 -9.19 -1.40 -7.19
N TYR A 200 -10.49 -1.54 -6.98
CA TYR A 200 -11.09 -2.34 -5.91
C TYR A 200 -11.93 -3.46 -6.51
N GLY A 201 -11.72 -4.68 -6.05
CA GLY A 201 -12.53 -5.82 -6.45
C GLY A 201 -13.70 -6.06 -5.51
N PHE A 202 -14.86 -6.32 -6.10
CA PHE A 202 -16.09 -6.66 -5.37
C PHE A 202 -16.74 -7.94 -5.89
N TYR A 203 -17.24 -8.75 -4.97
CA TYR A 203 -18.09 -9.88 -5.29
C TYR A 203 -19.20 -10.01 -4.27
N ASN A 204 -20.43 -10.18 -4.75
CA ASN A 204 -21.64 -10.25 -3.93
C ASN A 204 -21.80 -9.09 -2.93
N GLY A 205 -21.38 -7.88 -3.34
CA GLY A 205 -21.42 -6.68 -2.51
C GLY A 205 -20.35 -6.62 -1.42
N GLN A 206 -19.35 -7.50 -1.45
CA GLN A 206 -18.22 -7.55 -0.53
C GLN A 206 -16.93 -7.19 -1.27
N MET A 207 -16.07 -6.42 -0.63
CA MET A 207 -14.71 -6.20 -1.12
C MET A 207 -13.92 -7.52 -1.03
N VAL A 208 -13.24 -7.90 -2.10
CA VAL A 208 -12.51 -9.17 -2.18
C VAL A 208 -11.02 -8.99 -2.49
N PHE A 209 -10.62 -7.88 -3.09
CA PHE A 209 -9.20 -7.54 -3.30
C PHE A 209 -8.96 -6.04 -3.46
N PHE A 210 -7.70 -5.66 -3.32
CA PHE A 210 -7.11 -4.40 -3.77
C PHE A 210 -6.20 -4.68 -4.94
N GLU A 211 -6.17 -3.78 -5.93
CA GLU A 211 -5.44 -4.01 -7.17
C GLU A 211 -4.73 -2.75 -7.65
N PRO A 212 -3.48 -2.51 -7.26
CA PRO A 212 -2.61 -1.64 -8.02
C PRO A 212 -2.27 -2.28 -9.37
N MET A 213 -2.59 -1.60 -10.46
CA MET A 213 -2.22 -1.96 -11.82
C MET A 213 -1.13 -1.03 -12.33
N MET A 214 -0.17 -1.55 -13.12
CA MET A 214 0.85 -0.70 -13.70
C MET A 214 1.50 -1.31 -14.95
N THR A 215 1.82 -0.44 -15.89
CA THR A 215 2.49 -0.87 -17.12
C THR A 215 3.92 -1.34 -16.84
N LYS A 216 4.36 -2.32 -17.63
CA LYS A 216 5.76 -2.77 -17.64
C LYS A 216 6.70 -1.59 -17.90
N ALA A 217 6.34 -0.70 -18.84
CA ALA A 217 7.12 0.51 -19.14
C ALA A 217 7.26 1.45 -17.92
N PHE A 218 6.23 1.57 -17.06
CA PHE A 218 6.35 2.34 -15.83
C PHE A 218 7.34 1.68 -14.86
N LEU A 219 7.28 0.37 -14.67
CA LEU A 219 8.25 -0.34 -13.82
C LEU A 219 9.69 -0.16 -14.35
N GLU A 220 9.91 -0.22 -15.66
CA GLU A 220 11.22 -0.02 -16.29
C GLU A 220 11.82 1.37 -16.04
N THR A 221 11.01 2.37 -15.63
CA THR A 221 11.54 3.68 -15.19
C THR A 221 12.19 3.62 -13.80
N LYS A 222 12.16 2.47 -13.12
CA LYS A 222 12.66 2.31 -11.74
C LYS A 222 12.03 3.32 -10.77
N PRO A 223 10.70 3.30 -10.63
CA PRO A 223 9.95 4.31 -9.91
C PRO A 223 10.26 4.29 -8.41
N ASN A 224 9.99 5.44 -7.77
CA ASN A 224 9.94 5.57 -6.31
C ASN A 224 8.74 6.44 -5.96
N THR A 225 7.55 5.86 -5.94
CA THR A 225 6.29 6.57 -5.71
C THR A 225 5.50 5.97 -4.55
N THR A 226 4.78 6.83 -3.85
CA THR A 226 3.77 6.46 -2.87
C THR A 226 2.53 7.31 -3.15
N ASP A 227 1.40 6.67 -3.36
CA ASP A 227 0.14 7.33 -3.66
C ASP A 227 -0.88 7.04 -2.57
N ARG A 228 -1.63 8.05 -2.18
CA ARG A 228 -2.81 7.87 -1.32
C ARG A 228 -3.93 7.22 -2.13
N ILE A 229 -4.69 6.34 -1.51
CA ILE A 229 -5.88 5.75 -2.11
C ILE A 229 -7.14 6.41 -1.56
N LYS A 230 -8.19 6.50 -2.37
CA LYS A 230 -9.50 6.96 -1.94
C LYS A 230 -10.19 5.86 -1.15
N LEU A 231 -10.65 6.15 0.04
CA LEU A 231 -11.20 5.15 0.96
C LEU A 231 -12.74 5.16 0.95
N PRO A 232 -13.40 4.05 1.29
CA PRO A 232 -14.82 4.05 1.63
C PRO A 232 -15.03 4.74 2.98
N LYS A 233 -16.28 5.10 3.32
CA LYS A 233 -16.62 5.68 4.63
C LYS A 233 -16.36 4.70 5.77
N THR A 234 -16.57 3.42 5.52
CA THR A 234 -16.32 2.33 6.45
C THR A 234 -16.13 1.01 5.68
N TYR A 235 -15.77 -0.06 6.36
CA TYR A 235 -15.59 -1.39 5.78
C TYR A 235 -16.61 -2.37 6.33
N ALA A 236 -17.05 -3.32 5.51
CA ALA A 236 -18.07 -4.31 5.91
C ALA A 236 -17.55 -5.38 6.90
N LYS A 237 -16.23 -5.53 6.99
CA LYS A 237 -15.56 -6.48 7.90
C LYS A 237 -14.46 -5.76 8.65
N ASN A 238 -14.22 -6.14 9.89
CA ASN A 238 -13.06 -5.67 10.63
C ASN A 238 -11.78 -6.29 10.02
N GLY A 239 -10.71 -5.49 9.94
CA GLY A 239 -9.44 -5.92 9.37
C GLY A 239 -8.46 -4.76 9.23
N TYR A 240 -7.31 -5.03 8.60
CA TYR A 240 -6.31 -4.01 8.29
C TYR A 240 -6.45 -3.56 6.85
N TYR A 241 -6.65 -2.28 6.64
CA TYR A 241 -6.94 -1.66 5.34
C TYR A 241 -5.90 -0.61 4.99
N PRO A 242 -5.39 -0.59 3.74
CA PRO A 242 -4.37 0.35 3.33
C PRO A 242 -4.94 1.75 3.14
N THR A 243 -4.11 2.77 3.39
CA THR A 243 -4.42 4.17 3.07
C THR A 243 -3.54 4.74 1.96
N ALA A 244 -2.53 3.96 1.55
CA ALA A 244 -1.63 4.28 0.45
C ALA A 244 -1.12 2.98 -0.20
N TYR A 245 -0.54 3.11 -1.38
CA TYR A 245 0.26 2.07 -2.01
C TYR A 245 1.56 2.65 -2.55
N SER A 246 2.59 1.82 -2.63
CA SER A 246 3.90 2.23 -3.12
C SER A 246 4.40 1.32 -4.22
N VAL A 247 5.14 1.94 -5.15
CA VAL A 247 5.92 1.24 -6.17
C VAL A 247 7.32 1.80 -6.13
N ARG A 248 8.27 1.00 -5.66
CA ARG A 248 9.66 1.42 -5.44
C ARG A 248 10.62 0.44 -6.10
N TYR A 249 11.71 0.97 -6.64
CA TYR A 249 12.85 0.17 -7.07
C TYR A 249 13.96 0.27 -6.03
N ASP A 250 14.35 -0.89 -5.48
CA ASP A 250 15.53 -1.01 -4.62
C ASP A 250 16.76 -1.30 -5.46
N ALA A 251 17.60 -0.28 -5.64
CA ALA A 251 18.83 -0.39 -6.42
C ALA A 251 19.91 -1.26 -5.75
N THR A 252 19.81 -1.47 -4.43
CA THR A 252 20.79 -2.31 -3.68
C THR A 252 20.53 -3.77 -3.95
N HIS A 253 19.26 -4.18 -3.98
CA HIS A 253 18.86 -5.57 -4.17
C HIS A 253 18.42 -5.88 -5.62
N HIS A 254 18.36 -4.85 -6.49
CA HIS A 254 17.85 -4.97 -7.87
C HIS A 254 16.44 -5.58 -7.90
N GLU A 255 15.54 -5.05 -7.06
CA GLU A 255 14.17 -5.54 -6.95
C GLU A 255 13.15 -4.40 -6.93
N TYR A 256 11.96 -4.68 -7.42
CA TYR A 256 10.78 -3.83 -7.26
C TYR A 256 10.03 -4.22 -6.00
N VAL A 257 9.59 -3.22 -5.26
CA VAL A 257 8.73 -3.38 -4.08
C VAL A 257 7.39 -2.75 -4.39
N ILE A 258 6.34 -3.56 -4.47
CA ILE A 258 4.96 -3.11 -4.64
C ILE A 258 4.21 -3.44 -3.35
N SER A 259 3.67 -2.42 -2.67
CA SER A 259 3.08 -2.60 -1.34
C SER A 259 1.81 -1.78 -1.13
N LEU A 260 0.91 -2.34 -0.32
CA LEU A 260 -0.17 -1.66 0.36
C LEU A 260 0.38 -1.16 1.69
N ASP A 261 0.33 0.15 1.91
CA ASP A 261 1.02 0.83 3.00
C ASP A 261 0.07 1.51 3.98
N ASN A 262 0.60 1.83 5.16
CA ASN A 262 -0.12 2.53 6.22
C ASN A 262 -1.43 1.81 6.57
N LEU A 263 -1.31 0.50 6.84
CA LEU A 263 -2.46 -0.32 7.22
C LEU A 263 -3.06 0.17 8.52
N ILE A 264 -4.37 0.43 8.51
CA ILE A 264 -5.15 0.85 9.68
C ILE A 264 -6.23 -0.19 9.98
N TYR A 265 -6.44 -0.48 11.26
CA TYR A 265 -7.52 -1.37 11.69
C TYR A 265 -8.86 -0.63 11.66
N GLN A 266 -9.85 -1.24 11.01
CA GLN A 266 -11.21 -0.71 10.86
C GLN A 266 -12.24 -1.74 11.35
#